data_94379cf42d6f4369220771bc329f9037
#
_entry.id   94379cf42d6f4369220771bc329f9037
#
_cell.length_a   1.000
_cell.length_b   1.000
_cell.length_c   1.000
_cell.angle_alpha   90.00
_cell.angle_beta   90.00
_cell.angle_gamma   90.00
#
_symmetry.space_group_name_H-M   'P 1'
#
loop_
_entity.id
_entity.type
_entity.pdbx_description
1 polymer ?
#
loop_
_entity_poly.entity_id
_entity_poly.type
_entity_poly.pdbx_seq_one_letter_code
_entity_poly.pdbx_strand_id
1 'polypeptide(L)'
;MITQTEGRIILSEMQPHTQTPTFHKTHIWDKSDTQDYVLEYVEKVLLLPNSTLSLPVSSTHSILIIPYIGDLLVENTRVGQKSIEENQSFTLQADIYSEILNPYQDEIVTFFIAKYSTVLAEELNDISIQASKNQLMPISTSSWIGQFDGRQKGELSLSNNHKDVLVYVVDGAFEVQDRLLHAEDALLLNSVDMVDFEALSNEAILLFFELVLHTKRG
;
A
#
# COMPACT_ATOMS: atom_id res chain seq x y z
N MET A 1 34.42 0.64 -2.15
CA MET A 1 33.51 -0.53 -2.22
C MET A 1 32.13 0.03 -1.98
N ILE A 2 31.24 -0.02 -2.96
CA ILE A 2 29.83 0.38 -2.77
C ILE A 2 29.19 -0.80 -2.04
N THR A 3 28.81 -0.60 -0.78
CA THR A 3 28.09 -1.62 -0.01
C THR A 3 26.63 -1.46 -0.37
N GLN A 4 26.10 -2.38 -1.16
CA GLN A 4 24.66 -2.37 -1.49
C GLN A 4 23.84 -2.61 -0.21
N THR A 5 22.80 -1.83 -0.02
CA THR A 5 21.85 -1.98 1.09
C THR A 5 21.23 -3.38 1.07
N GLU A 6 21.08 -4.00 2.25
CA GLU A 6 20.42 -5.30 2.35
C GLU A 6 18.96 -5.19 1.92
N GLY A 7 18.51 -6.07 1.01
CA GLY A 7 17.14 -6.05 0.53
C GLY A 7 16.80 -7.27 -0.31
N ARG A 8 15.48 -7.55 -0.38
CA ARG A 8 14.91 -8.68 -1.11
C ARG A 8 13.86 -8.19 -2.10
N ILE A 9 14.07 -8.46 -3.39
CA ILE A 9 13.05 -8.26 -4.43
C ILE A 9 12.00 -9.38 -4.32
N ILE A 10 10.75 -9.01 -4.40
CA ILE A 10 9.58 -9.90 -4.47
C ILE A 10 8.99 -9.67 -5.85
N LEU A 11 9.33 -10.56 -6.78
CA LEU A 11 8.86 -10.46 -8.17
C LEU A 11 7.34 -10.65 -8.23
N SER A 12 6.68 -9.91 -9.10
CA SER A 12 5.22 -9.97 -9.30
C SER A 12 4.73 -11.39 -9.57
N GLU A 13 5.44 -12.13 -10.40
CA GLU A 13 5.12 -13.53 -10.76
C GLU A 13 5.24 -14.54 -9.59
N MET A 14 5.95 -14.15 -8.51
CA MET A 14 6.14 -14.98 -7.31
C MET A 14 5.16 -14.64 -6.19
N GLN A 15 4.36 -13.59 -6.34
CA GLN A 15 3.40 -13.18 -5.34
C GLN A 15 2.21 -14.15 -5.31
N PRO A 16 1.79 -14.63 -4.12
CA PRO A 16 0.64 -15.52 -4.02
C PRO A 16 -0.65 -14.82 -4.46
N HIS A 17 -1.56 -15.59 -5.07
CA HIS A 17 -2.85 -15.08 -5.52
C HIS A 17 -4.00 -15.87 -4.89
N THR A 18 -5.08 -15.16 -4.58
CA THR A 18 -6.38 -15.76 -4.20
C THR A 18 -7.42 -15.31 -5.19
N GLN A 19 -8.16 -16.24 -5.77
CA GLN A 19 -9.23 -15.95 -6.72
C GLN A 19 -10.54 -16.54 -6.24
N THR A 20 -11.59 -15.75 -6.30
CA THR A 20 -12.98 -16.14 -6.02
C THR A 20 -13.87 -15.69 -7.18
N PRO A 21 -15.18 -16.04 -7.19
CA PRO A 21 -16.12 -15.49 -8.17
C PRO A 21 -16.36 -13.98 -8.09
N THR A 22 -15.95 -13.33 -6.99
CA THR A 22 -16.24 -11.91 -6.71
C THR A 22 -15.01 -11.02 -6.67
N PHE A 23 -13.83 -11.57 -6.43
CA PHE A 23 -12.57 -10.81 -6.38
C PHE A 23 -11.36 -11.66 -6.72
N HIS A 24 -10.28 -10.96 -7.13
CA HIS A 24 -8.92 -11.49 -7.22
C HIS A 24 -8.03 -10.67 -6.28
N LYS A 25 -7.21 -11.36 -5.49
CA LYS A 25 -6.21 -10.73 -4.62
C LYS A 25 -4.81 -11.18 -4.99
N THR A 26 -3.89 -10.24 -4.98
CA THR A 26 -2.44 -10.48 -5.00
C THR A 26 -1.88 -10.13 -3.64
N HIS A 27 -1.20 -11.08 -2.98
CA HIS A 27 -0.54 -10.88 -1.70
C HIS A 27 0.87 -10.31 -1.97
N ILE A 28 1.00 -8.98 -1.89
CA ILE A 28 2.26 -8.29 -2.19
C ILE A 28 3.29 -8.58 -1.11
N TRP A 29 2.86 -8.52 0.15
CA TRP A 29 3.71 -8.76 1.30
C TRP A 29 2.89 -9.14 2.53
N ASP A 30 3.44 -10.07 3.32
CA ASP A 30 2.95 -10.47 4.64
C ASP A 30 4.10 -10.44 5.65
N LYS A 31 3.82 -10.03 6.89
CA LYS A 31 4.82 -10.10 7.94
C LYS A 31 5.22 -11.56 8.20
N SER A 32 6.52 -11.78 8.33
CA SER A 32 7.02 -13.09 8.77
C SER A 32 6.87 -13.25 10.29
N ASP A 33 6.84 -14.49 10.77
CA ASP A 33 6.81 -14.81 12.20
C ASP A 33 8.06 -14.35 12.98
N THR A 34 9.10 -13.90 12.26
CA THR A 34 10.38 -13.53 12.86
C THR A 34 10.46 -12.06 13.29
N GLN A 35 9.57 -11.20 12.79
CA GLN A 35 9.56 -9.77 13.12
C GLN A 35 8.15 -9.30 13.47
N ASP A 36 8.03 -8.59 14.58
CA ASP A 36 6.76 -8.11 15.11
C ASP A 36 6.43 -6.71 14.56
N TYR A 37 6.24 -6.62 13.23
CA TYR A 37 5.83 -5.37 12.57
C TYR A 37 4.37 -5.02 12.86
N VAL A 38 4.11 -3.73 12.95
CA VAL A 38 2.75 -3.17 13.05
C VAL A 38 1.96 -3.39 11.74
N LEU A 39 2.62 -3.25 10.59
CA LEU A 39 2.05 -3.65 9.29
C LEU A 39 1.99 -5.17 9.23
N GLU A 40 0.81 -5.72 8.98
CA GLU A 40 0.59 -7.18 8.91
C GLU A 40 0.68 -7.70 7.48
N TYR A 41 0.02 -7.02 6.55
CA TYR A 41 0.08 -7.37 5.11
C TYR A 41 -0.26 -6.19 4.22
N VAL A 42 0.13 -6.32 2.96
CA VAL A 42 -0.27 -5.46 1.84
C VAL A 42 -0.79 -6.33 0.72
N GLU A 43 -2.00 -6.02 0.24
CA GLU A 43 -2.68 -6.74 -0.84
C GLU A 43 -3.13 -5.77 -1.93
N LYS A 44 -3.07 -6.21 -3.19
CA LYS A 44 -3.79 -5.61 -4.32
C LYS A 44 -5.06 -6.41 -4.55
N VAL A 45 -6.19 -5.73 -4.72
CA VAL A 45 -7.51 -6.35 -4.91
C VAL A 45 -8.14 -5.85 -6.19
N LEU A 46 -8.61 -6.78 -7.03
CA LEU A 46 -9.54 -6.52 -8.12
C LEU A 46 -10.90 -7.02 -7.66
N LEU A 47 -11.88 -6.11 -7.52
CA LEU A 47 -13.24 -6.44 -7.09
C LEU A 47 -14.19 -6.35 -8.29
N LEU A 48 -14.84 -7.45 -8.61
CA LEU A 48 -15.72 -7.57 -9.78
C LEU A 48 -16.97 -6.67 -9.64
N PRO A 49 -17.68 -6.38 -10.74
CA PRO A 49 -18.89 -5.55 -10.71
C PRO A 49 -19.92 -6.03 -9.68
N ASN A 50 -20.58 -5.11 -9.00
CA ASN A 50 -21.61 -5.39 -7.98
C ASN A 50 -21.19 -6.38 -6.89
N SER A 51 -19.88 -6.47 -6.64
CA SER A 51 -19.33 -7.41 -5.66
C SER A 51 -18.93 -6.70 -4.36
N THR A 52 -18.86 -7.48 -3.31
CA THR A 52 -18.49 -7.02 -1.97
C THR A 52 -17.33 -7.85 -1.44
N LEU A 53 -16.41 -7.17 -0.77
CA LEU A 53 -15.30 -7.76 -0.03
C LEU A 53 -15.47 -7.48 1.45
N SER A 54 -15.70 -8.53 2.25
CA SER A 54 -15.69 -8.42 3.71
C SER A 54 -14.28 -8.27 4.23
N LEU A 55 -14.06 -7.30 5.12
CA LEU A 55 -12.78 -7.06 5.76
C LEU A 55 -12.66 -7.86 7.07
N PRO A 56 -11.43 -8.25 7.46
CA PRO A 56 -11.22 -8.97 8.71
C PRO A 56 -11.61 -8.09 9.91
N VAL A 57 -12.37 -8.67 10.81
CA VAL A 57 -12.90 -7.99 12.01
C VAL A 57 -11.87 -8.00 13.14
N SER A 58 -11.54 -6.84 13.67
CA SER A 58 -10.80 -6.70 14.93
C SER A 58 -10.80 -5.24 15.40
N SER A 59 -11.28 -4.98 16.59
CA SER A 59 -11.28 -3.64 17.19
C SER A 59 -9.88 -3.08 17.50
N THR A 60 -8.84 -3.88 17.36
CA THR A 60 -7.44 -3.50 17.61
C THR A 60 -6.63 -3.26 16.35
N HIS A 61 -7.24 -3.40 15.17
CA HIS A 61 -6.57 -3.27 13.88
C HIS A 61 -7.13 -2.09 13.10
N SER A 62 -6.30 -1.56 12.22
CA SER A 62 -6.71 -0.57 11.21
C SER A 62 -6.42 -1.07 9.81
N ILE A 63 -7.19 -0.58 8.86
CA ILE A 63 -7.05 -0.90 7.46
C ILE A 63 -6.93 0.42 6.69
N LEU A 64 -5.85 0.55 5.92
CA LEU A 64 -5.67 1.60 4.93
C LEU A 64 -6.17 1.07 3.58
N ILE A 65 -7.08 1.81 2.96
CA ILE A 65 -7.65 1.51 1.64
C ILE A 65 -7.18 2.61 0.68
N ILE A 66 -6.65 2.21 -0.47
CA ILE A 66 -6.13 3.11 -1.50
C ILE A 66 -6.77 2.69 -2.84
N PRO A 67 -7.86 3.34 -3.28
CA PRO A 67 -8.40 3.15 -4.63
C PRO A 67 -7.33 3.48 -5.69
N TYR A 68 -7.27 2.68 -6.74
CA TYR A 68 -6.36 2.87 -7.85
C TYR A 68 -7.10 3.00 -9.20
N ILE A 69 -8.11 2.18 -9.42
CA ILE A 69 -9.02 2.24 -10.58
C ILE A 69 -10.44 2.14 -10.08
N GLY A 70 -11.22 3.19 -10.26
CA GLY A 70 -12.62 3.30 -9.86
C GLY A 70 -12.81 3.60 -8.37
N ASP A 71 -13.94 4.21 -8.07
CA ASP A 71 -14.34 4.58 -6.72
C ASP A 71 -14.85 3.35 -5.95
N LEU A 72 -14.81 3.44 -4.64
CA LEU A 72 -15.25 2.40 -3.71
C LEU A 72 -16.35 2.93 -2.78
N LEU A 73 -17.25 2.04 -2.36
CA LEU A 73 -18.10 2.27 -1.20
C LEU A 73 -17.59 1.42 -0.04
N VAL A 74 -17.40 2.04 1.11
CA VAL A 74 -17.06 1.34 2.36
C VAL A 74 -18.28 1.40 3.28
N GLU A 75 -18.72 0.24 3.77
CA GLU A 75 -19.69 0.12 4.86
C GLU A 75 -18.99 -0.36 6.13
N ASN A 76 -19.21 0.36 7.22
CA ASN A 76 -18.66 0.02 8.51
C ASN A 76 -19.63 0.40 9.62
N THR A 77 -19.71 -0.38 10.69
CA THR A 77 -20.62 -0.13 11.82
C THR A 77 -20.40 1.21 12.52
N ARG A 78 -19.21 1.78 12.46
CA ARG A 78 -18.88 3.05 13.11
C ARG A 78 -19.16 4.26 12.23
N VAL A 79 -18.78 4.18 10.94
CA VAL A 79 -18.82 5.32 10.02
C VAL A 79 -20.05 5.32 9.10
N GLY A 80 -20.80 4.20 9.10
CA GLY A 80 -21.87 3.99 8.12
C GLY A 80 -21.30 3.75 6.72
N GLN A 81 -22.01 4.24 5.71
CA GLN A 81 -21.57 4.14 4.31
C GLN A 81 -20.79 5.39 3.90
N LYS A 82 -19.62 5.19 3.26
CA LYS A 82 -18.75 6.24 2.78
C LYS A 82 -18.21 5.92 1.39
N SER A 83 -18.27 6.90 0.48
CA SER A 83 -17.59 6.82 -0.82
C SER A 83 -16.13 7.22 -0.66
N ILE A 84 -15.23 6.52 -1.36
CA ILE A 84 -13.81 6.83 -1.44
C ILE A 84 -13.46 6.88 -2.93
N GLU A 85 -13.01 8.04 -3.38
CA GLU A 85 -12.66 8.29 -4.78
C GLU A 85 -11.23 7.84 -5.11
N GLU A 86 -10.91 7.64 -6.40
CA GLU A 86 -9.58 7.22 -6.87
C GLU A 86 -8.43 8.07 -6.34
N ASN A 87 -8.66 9.34 -6.09
CA ASN A 87 -7.64 10.27 -5.58
C ASN A 87 -7.66 10.41 -4.06
N GLN A 88 -8.18 9.44 -3.36
CA GLN A 88 -8.28 9.44 -1.90
C GLN A 88 -7.66 8.20 -1.30
N SER A 89 -7.24 8.29 -0.05
CA SER A 89 -6.96 7.14 0.80
C SER A 89 -7.82 7.21 2.04
N PHE A 90 -8.25 6.07 2.55
CA PHE A 90 -9.07 6.00 3.74
C PHE A 90 -8.48 5.01 4.74
N THR A 91 -8.17 5.51 5.93
CA THR A 91 -7.81 4.68 7.07
C THR A 91 -9.04 4.50 7.95
N LEU A 92 -9.43 3.25 8.18
CA LEU A 92 -10.52 2.91 9.09
C LEU A 92 -10.06 1.93 10.16
N GLN A 93 -10.65 2.04 11.35
CA GLN A 93 -10.55 1.02 12.36
C GLN A 93 -11.47 -0.15 11.97
N ALA A 94 -10.91 -1.36 11.84
CA ALA A 94 -11.72 -2.55 11.60
C ALA A 94 -12.66 -2.79 12.79
N ASP A 95 -13.95 -2.98 12.52
CA ASP A 95 -14.99 -3.17 13.54
C ASP A 95 -15.78 -4.45 13.26
N ILE A 96 -16.85 -4.68 14.03
CA ILE A 96 -17.71 -5.89 13.97
C ILE A 96 -18.18 -6.21 12.56
N TYR A 97 -18.42 -5.17 11.75
CA TYR A 97 -18.77 -5.30 10.34
C TYR A 97 -18.04 -4.24 9.53
N SER A 98 -17.32 -4.66 8.52
CA SER A 98 -16.67 -3.75 7.57
C SER A 98 -16.63 -4.43 6.20
N GLU A 99 -17.13 -3.76 5.18
CA GLU A 99 -17.15 -4.24 3.81
C GLU A 99 -16.71 -3.15 2.83
N ILE A 100 -16.09 -3.58 1.74
CA ILE A 100 -15.78 -2.75 0.56
C ILE A 100 -16.69 -3.24 -0.57
N LEU A 101 -17.42 -2.32 -1.20
CA LEU A 101 -18.32 -2.59 -2.29
C LEU A 101 -17.81 -1.93 -3.57
N ASN A 102 -17.92 -2.66 -4.68
CA ASN A 102 -17.79 -2.08 -6.01
C ASN A 102 -19.16 -1.51 -6.41
N PRO A 103 -19.31 -0.18 -6.57
CA PRO A 103 -20.58 0.45 -6.88
C PRO A 103 -21.00 0.31 -8.36
N TYR A 104 -20.09 -0.12 -9.24
CA TYR A 104 -20.31 -0.18 -10.67
C TYR A 104 -20.97 -1.49 -11.09
N GLN A 105 -21.80 -1.44 -12.15
CA GLN A 105 -22.56 -2.60 -12.65
C GLN A 105 -21.74 -3.48 -13.61
N ASP A 106 -20.76 -2.89 -14.32
CA ASP A 106 -20.04 -3.51 -15.41
C ASP A 106 -18.52 -3.20 -15.40
N GLU A 107 -18.04 -2.44 -14.41
CA GLU A 107 -16.62 -2.09 -14.28
C GLU A 107 -15.95 -2.80 -13.10
N ILE A 108 -14.73 -3.24 -13.29
CA ILE A 108 -13.88 -3.78 -12.23
C ILE A 108 -13.19 -2.61 -11.53
N VAL A 109 -13.18 -2.61 -10.21
CA VAL A 109 -12.37 -1.66 -9.43
C VAL A 109 -11.10 -2.33 -8.92
N THR A 110 -10.02 -1.56 -8.87
CA THR A 110 -8.73 -2.02 -8.33
C THR A 110 -8.29 -1.11 -7.19
N PHE A 111 -7.86 -1.69 -6.08
CA PHE A 111 -7.41 -0.95 -4.92
C PHE A 111 -6.37 -1.74 -4.13
N PHE A 112 -5.67 -1.04 -3.23
CA PHE A 112 -4.74 -1.64 -2.29
C PHE A 112 -5.32 -1.62 -0.89
N ILE A 113 -4.99 -2.66 -0.11
CA ILE A 113 -5.30 -2.78 1.31
C ILE A 113 -3.98 -2.98 2.05
N ALA A 114 -3.74 -2.15 3.08
CA ALA A 114 -2.70 -2.40 4.06
C ALA A 114 -3.33 -2.55 5.44
N LYS A 115 -3.05 -3.68 6.12
CA LYS A 115 -3.58 -3.96 7.46
C LYS A 115 -2.53 -3.73 8.52
N TYR A 116 -2.91 -3.03 9.57
CA TYR A 116 -2.07 -2.71 10.71
C TYR A 116 -2.63 -3.33 11.99
N SER A 117 -1.77 -3.96 12.80
CA SER A 117 -2.12 -4.53 14.11
C SER A 117 -2.17 -3.48 15.23
N THR A 118 -2.50 -2.26 14.89
CA THR A 118 -2.68 -1.14 15.83
C THR A 118 -3.84 -0.27 15.38
N VAL A 119 -4.36 0.52 16.30
CA VAL A 119 -5.40 1.51 15.98
C VAL A 119 -4.70 2.78 15.45
N LEU A 120 -4.94 3.10 14.19
CA LEU A 120 -4.57 4.35 13.56
C LEU A 120 -5.75 5.33 13.63
N ALA A 121 -5.48 6.62 13.49
CA ALA A 121 -6.54 7.62 13.34
C ALA A 121 -7.38 7.30 12.09
N GLU A 122 -8.70 7.39 12.24
CA GLU A 122 -9.62 7.30 11.11
C GLU A 122 -9.52 8.59 10.30
N GLU A 123 -9.10 8.49 9.06
CA GLU A 123 -8.76 9.65 8.23
C GLU A 123 -9.07 9.36 6.76
N LEU A 124 -9.69 10.32 6.10
CA LEU A 124 -9.83 10.39 4.64
C LEU A 124 -8.88 11.47 4.14
N ASN A 125 -7.90 11.07 3.34
CA ASN A 125 -6.91 11.98 2.77
C ASN A 125 -7.10 12.11 1.27
N ASP A 126 -7.04 13.34 0.76
CA ASP A 126 -6.96 13.58 -0.68
C ASP A 126 -5.54 13.31 -1.18
N ILE A 127 -5.40 12.39 -2.13
CA ILE A 127 -4.14 12.00 -2.74
C ILE A 127 -4.13 12.45 -4.20
N SER A 128 -3.91 13.72 -4.43
CA SER A 128 -3.82 14.23 -5.82
C SER A 128 -2.43 13.96 -6.41
N ILE A 129 -2.12 12.68 -6.71
CA ILE A 129 -0.81 12.29 -7.28
C ILE A 129 -0.49 12.99 -8.60
N GLN A 130 -1.50 13.23 -9.45
CA GLN A 130 -1.33 13.96 -10.70
C GLN A 130 -1.01 15.44 -10.49
N ALA A 131 -1.60 16.08 -9.48
CA ALA A 131 -1.32 17.49 -9.16
C ALA A 131 0.03 17.66 -8.45
N SER A 132 0.54 16.59 -7.82
CA SER A 132 1.80 16.55 -7.08
C SER A 132 2.84 15.67 -7.78
N LYS A 133 2.86 15.70 -9.12
CA LYS A 133 3.82 14.94 -9.92
C LYS A 133 5.27 15.17 -9.48
N ASN A 134 6.06 14.10 -9.50
CA ASN A 134 7.47 14.07 -9.10
C ASN A 134 7.71 14.38 -7.61
N GLN A 135 6.70 14.08 -6.77
CA GLN A 135 6.79 14.20 -5.32
C GLN A 135 6.13 12.99 -4.63
N LEU A 136 6.67 12.60 -3.49
CA LEU A 136 6.02 11.65 -2.59
C LEU A 136 4.99 12.38 -1.72
N MET A 137 3.78 11.86 -1.70
CA MET A 137 2.68 12.34 -0.86
C MET A 137 2.42 11.35 0.27
N PRO A 138 2.32 11.81 1.53
CA PRO A 138 1.93 10.94 2.63
C PRO A 138 0.47 10.53 2.46
N ILE A 139 0.18 9.25 2.65
CA ILE A 139 -1.17 8.67 2.64
C ILE A 139 -1.57 8.12 4.01
N SER A 140 -0.60 7.96 4.89
CA SER A 140 -0.76 7.67 6.31
C SER A 140 0.49 8.14 7.05
N THR A 141 0.57 7.89 8.36
CA THR A 141 1.74 8.21 9.19
C THR A 141 3.01 7.46 8.79
N SER A 142 2.90 6.35 8.08
CA SER A 142 4.01 5.45 7.70
C SER A 142 3.93 4.97 6.25
N SER A 143 3.17 5.67 5.40
CA SER A 143 2.99 5.25 4.00
C SER A 143 2.95 6.45 3.07
N TRP A 144 3.50 6.29 1.88
CA TRP A 144 3.57 7.33 0.85
C TRP A 144 3.25 6.76 -0.51
N ILE A 145 2.75 7.62 -1.41
CA ILE A 145 2.54 7.35 -2.83
C ILE A 145 3.14 8.50 -3.64
N GLY A 146 3.61 8.21 -4.84
CA GLY A 146 4.05 9.25 -5.77
C GLY A 146 4.00 8.80 -7.21
N GLN A 147 3.69 9.73 -8.11
CA GLN A 147 3.75 9.57 -9.56
C GLN A 147 4.92 10.37 -10.12
N PHE A 148 5.74 9.75 -10.96
CA PHE A 148 6.98 10.33 -11.47
C PHE A 148 7.05 10.21 -12.99
N ASP A 149 7.59 11.24 -13.63
CA ASP A 149 7.98 11.18 -15.03
C ASP A 149 9.35 10.50 -15.18
N GLY A 150 9.61 9.94 -16.35
CA GLY A 150 10.89 9.25 -16.62
C GLY A 150 12.10 10.15 -16.35
N ARG A 151 13.13 9.58 -15.73
CA ARG A 151 14.35 10.25 -15.28
C ARG A 151 14.20 11.17 -14.07
N GLN A 152 13.03 11.25 -13.48
CA GLN A 152 12.87 11.97 -12.22
C GLN A 152 13.37 11.10 -11.06
N LYS A 153 14.09 11.76 -10.18
CA LYS A 153 14.66 11.16 -8.97
C LYS A 153 13.90 11.62 -7.75
N GLY A 154 13.86 10.77 -6.75
CA GLY A 154 13.31 11.10 -5.45
C GLY A 154 14.02 10.36 -4.34
N GLU A 155 13.71 10.75 -3.12
CA GLU A 155 14.25 10.14 -1.92
C GLU A 155 13.16 10.09 -0.82
N LEU A 156 13.19 9.05 0.00
CA LEU A 156 12.40 8.92 1.22
C LEU A 156 13.32 8.71 2.40
N SER A 157 13.36 9.66 3.33
CA SER A 157 14.05 9.50 4.61
C SER A 157 13.15 8.78 5.61
N LEU A 158 13.65 7.69 6.20
CA LEU A 158 12.89 6.89 7.17
C LEU A 158 13.05 7.48 8.57
N SER A 159 11.93 7.55 9.29
CA SER A 159 11.89 8.14 10.64
C SER A 159 11.89 7.09 11.76
N ASN A 160 11.56 5.83 11.46
CA ASN A 160 11.49 4.78 12.46
C ASN A 160 12.88 4.26 12.87
N ASN A 161 12.97 3.69 14.08
CA ASN A 161 14.25 3.20 14.64
C ASN A 161 14.79 1.94 13.97
N HIS A 162 13.96 1.19 13.25
CA HIS A 162 14.33 -0.05 12.57
C HIS A 162 14.72 0.18 11.12
N LYS A 163 14.20 1.27 10.52
CA LYS A 163 14.54 1.70 9.17
C LYS A 163 14.36 0.61 8.10
N ASP A 164 13.31 -0.18 8.30
CA ASP A 164 12.87 -1.16 7.30
C ASP A 164 11.71 -0.56 6.50
N VAL A 165 11.66 -0.86 5.21
CA VAL A 165 10.65 -0.32 4.30
C VAL A 165 10.30 -1.32 3.20
N LEU A 166 9.00 -1.40 2.90
CA LEU A 166 8.49 -2.08 1.71
C LEU A 166 8.23 -1.02 0.64
N VAL A 167 8.81 -1.21 -0.53
CA VAL A 167 8.57 -0.43 -1.75
C VAL A 167 7.80 -1.29 -2.73
N TYR A 168 6.76 -0.74 -3.36
CA TYR A 168 5.98 -1.44 -4.36
C TYR A 168 5.77 -0.57 -5.60
N VAL A 169 6.11 -1.11 -6.78
CA VAL A 169 5.87 -0.43 -8.06
C VAL A 169 4.44 -0.71 -8.48
N VAL A 170 3.59 0.31 -8.43
CA VAL A 170 2.18 0.19 -8.86
C VAL A 170 2.11 0.12 -10.39
N ASP A 171 2.84 1.01 -11.06
CA ASP A 171 2.91 1.10 -12.52
C ASP A 171 4.27 1.61 -12.99
N GLY A 172 4.67 1.23 -14.22
CA GLY A 172 5.91 1.63 -14.84
C GLY A 172 7.13 0.83 -14.38
N ALA A 173 8.27 1.51 -14.29
CA ALA A 173 9.53 0.92 -13.86
C ALA A 173 10.36 1.93 -13.09
N PHE A 174 11.11 1.44 -12.09
CA PHE A 174 11.99 2.25 -11.26
C PHE A 174 13.33 1.57 -11.03
N GLU A 175 14.37 2.37 -10.84
CA GLU A 175 15.57 1.97 -10.14
C GLU A 175 15.41 2.43 -8.68
N VAL A 176 15.52 1.50 -7.73
CA VAL A 176 15.42 1.76 -6.29
C VAL A 176 16.62 1.16 -5.60
N GLN A 177 17.46 1.96 -4.94
CA GLN A 177 18.68 1.49 -4.28
C GLN A 177 19.52 0.58 -5.19
N ASP A 178 19.83 1.05 -6.40
CA ASP A 178 20.58 0.32 -7.45
C ASP A 178 19.93 -1.02 -7.88
N ARG A 179 18.59 -1.14 -7.77
CA ARG A 179 17.83 -2.32 -8.19
C ARG A 179 16.73 -1.94 -9.18
N LEU A 180 16.68 -2.64 -10.29
CA LEU A 180 15.60 -2.49 -11.27
C LEU A 180 14.34 -3.21 -10.80
N LEU A 181 13.24 -2.48 -10.74
CA LEU A 181 11.90 -2.98 -10.43
C LEU A 181 10.96 -2.63 -11.57
N HIS A 182 10.14 -3.58 -11.95
CA HIS A 182 9.04 -3.40 -12.91
C HIS A 182 7.69 -3.28 -12.21
N ALA A 183 6.66 -2.96 -12.98
CA ALA A 183 5.30 -2.90 -12.45
C ALA A 183 4.95 -4.18 -11.67
N GLU A 184 4.34 -3.99 -10.51
CA GLU A 184 3.92 -5.02 -9.56
C GLU A 184 5.06 -5.73 -8.81
N ASP A 185 6.33 -5.39 -9.05
CA ASP A 185 7.41 -5.86 -8.20
C ASP A 185 7.41 -5.11 -6.85
N ALA A 186 7.84 -5.82 -5.80
CA ALA A 186 8.09 -5.21 -4.51
C ALA A 186 9.56 -5.38 -4.08
N LEU A 187 10.03 -4.48 -3.23
CA LEU A 187 11.37 -4.52 -2.63
C LEU A 187 11.26 -4.29 -1.13
N LEU A 188 11.69 -5.28 -0.37
CA LEU A 188 11.90 -5.14 1.07
C LEU A 188 13.35 -4.71 1.31
N LEU A 189 13.53 -3.56 1.95
CA LEU A 189 14.84 -3.05 2.38
C LEU A 189 14.91 -3.08 3.90
N ASN A 190 16.08 -3.46 4.42
CA ASN A 190 16.34 -3.54 5.85
C ASN A 190 17.44 -2.55 6.26
N SER A 191 17.27 -1.93 7.41
CA SER A 191 18.26 -1.05 8.05
C SER A 191 18.76 0.08 7.11
N VAL A 192 17.84 0.74 6.43
CA VAL A 192 18.14 1.85 5.52
C VAL A 192 17.67 3.19 6.10
N ASP A 193 18.56 4.19 6.10
CA ASP A 193 18.21 5.54 6.59
C ASP A 193 17.38 6.33 5.58
N MET A 194 17.67 6.12 4.30
CA MET A 194 17.06 6.83 3.18
C MET A 194 16.99 5.89 1.98
N VAL A 195 15.88 5.93 1.28
CA VAL A 195 15.69 5.21 0.01
C VAL A 195 15.73 6.22 -1.12
N ASP A 196 16.69 6.08 -2.02
CA ASP A 196 16.75 6.81 -3.27
C ASP A 196 16.13 5.98 -4.41
N PHE A 197 15.53 6.68 -5.37
CA PHE A 197 14.92 6.05 -6.53
C PHE A 197 14.94 6.96 -7.75
N GLU A 198 14.89 6.36 -8.94
CA GLU A 198 14.73 7.02 -10.24
C GLU A 198 13.60 6.35 -11.03
N ALA A 199 12.64 7.11 -11.53
CA ALA A 199 11.65 6.62 -12.47
C ALA A 199 12.27 6.35 -13.84
N LEU A 200 12.05 5.16 -14.39
CA LEU A 200 12.58 4.77 -15.70
C LEU A 200 11.55 4.87 -16.83
N SER A 201 10.27 5.05 -16.49
CA SER A 201 9.18 5.31 -17.41
C SER A 201 8.39 6.55 -17.00
N ASN A 202 7.64 7.13 -17.94
CA ASN A 202 6.74 8.24 -17.64
C ASN A 202 5.52 7.73 -16.86
N GLU A 203 4.97 8.60 -16.01
CA GLU A 203 3.77 8.33 -15.19
C GLU A 203 3.90 7.11 -14.28
N ALA A 204 5.13 6.71 -13.95
CA ALA A 204 5.42 5.60 -13.07
C ALA A 204 4.99 5.91 -11.63
N ILE A 205 4.41 4.92 -10.94
CA ILE A 205 3.83 5.09 -9.59
C ILE A 205 4.49 4.13 -8.60
N LEU A 206 4.93 4.70 -7.46
CA LEU A 206 5.48 3.97 -6.30
C LEU A 206 4.60 4.12 -5.07
N LEU A 207 4.50 3.03 -4.30
CA LEU A 207 4.01 3.00 -2.92
C LEU A 207 5.15 2.65 -1.97
N PHE A 208 5.16 3.30 -0.80
CA PHE A 208 6.10 3.01 0.29
C PHE A 208 5.34 2.72 1.58
N PHE A 209 5.82 1.75 2.35
CA PHE A 209 5.32 1.42 3.68
C PHE A 209 6.51 1.25 4.63
N GLU A 210 6.70 2.17 5.59
CA GLU A 210 7.65 1.96 6.68
C GLU A 210 7.19 0.80 7.57
N LEU A 211 8.10 -0.14 7.84
CA LEU A 211 7.86 -1.30 8.69
C LEU A 211 8.25 -0.99 10.13
N VAL A 212 7.28 -0.53 10.90
CA VAL A 212 7.47 -0.15 12.30
C VAL A 212 7.25 -1.38 13.18
N LEU A 213 8.17 -1.65 14.12
CA LEU A 213 7.99 -2.71 15.12
C LEU A 213 7.05 -2.27 16.24
N HIS A 214 6.33 -3.23 16.81
CA HIS A 214 5.62 -2.99 18.06
C HIS A 214 6.60 -2.57 19.16
N THR A 215 6.29 -1.48 19.84
CA THR A 215 7.01 -1.12 21.06
C THR A 215 6.72 -2.19 22.12
N LYS A 216 7.75 -2.95 22.54
CA LYS A 216 7.60 -3.85 23.67
C LYS A 216 7.15 -3.01 24.86
N ARG A 217 5.94 -3.27 25.35
CA ARG A 217 5.53 -2.74 26.67
C ARG A 217 6.44 -3.39 27.69
N GLY A 218 7.31 -2.57 28.31
CA GLY A 218 8.14 -2.96 29.45
C GLY A 218 7.30 -3.28 30.67
#